data_005688a1df7133d38c277202bb21d16e
#
_entry.id   005688a1df7133d38c277202bb21d16e
#
_cell.length_a   1.000
_cell.length_b   1.000
_cell.length_c   1.000
_cell.angle_alpha   90.00
_cell.angle_beta   90.00
_cell.angle_gamma   90.00
#
_symmetry.space_group_name_H-M   'P 1'
#
loop_
_entity.id
_entity.type
_entity.pdbx_description
1 polymer ?
#
loop_
_entity_poly.entity_id
_entity_poly.type
_entity_poly.pdbx_seq_one_letter_code
_entity_poly.pdbx_strand_id
1 'polypeptide(L)'
;MRRNSKTKMETENLIVKIRLLLLAWFHFRSQPGPPSPIKQFSYKVLKKATDGFRSVIDNSSQGASYKAKFRNGHVATVKEVKLFDEDDDSFYREVQLLGRLHHRHIVALSGFSTGSKRFLVFENMERGSLKQHLSDPLKTPLNWRTRLQIAISIAAALEYLHFFCDPPIYQISISSSTIMLDENLIPKISDISLFSAAGNNVTLRPSTRCSKECTEQGCKNMMFQLGLLILELVTGQSSETGRVDLAQWVQESNFPRSIHNMLDPDLGNNYDPKELNGLLNVARLCIRSVDKPRVSTPQILWYLQKKIGITRK
;
A
#
# COMPACT_ATOMS: atom_id res chain seq x y z
N MET A 1 -41.57 11.45 10.65
CA MET A 1 -40.19 11.94 10.47
C MET A 1 -39.10 10.87 10.20
N ARG A 2 -39.33 9.56 10.39
CA ARG A 2 -38.32 8.49 10.13
C ARG A 2 -38.18 8.01 8.68
N ARG A 3 -39.10 8.36 7.76
CA ARG A 3 -39.01 7.92 6.34
C ARG A 3 -38.05 8.77 5.49
N ASN A 4 -37.87 10.06 5.79
CA ASN A 4 -36.99 10.95 5.02
C ASN A 4 -35.48 10.74 5.24
N SER A 5 -35.05 10.12 6.33
CA SER A 5 -33.62 9.89 6.60
C SER A 5 -33.09 8.65 5.85
N LYS A 6 -33.93 7.63 5.65
CA LYS A 6 -33.57 6.40 4.94
C LYS A 6 -33.37 6.64 3.45
N THR A 7 -34.29 7.40 2.83
CA THR A 7 -34.21 7.79 1.41
C THR A 7 -33.02 8.71 1.13
N LYS A 8 -32.67 9.61 2.05
CA LYS A 8 -31.49 10.48 1.92
C LYS A 8 -30.17 9.70 1.98
N MET A 9 -30.10 8.70 2.83
CA MET A 9 -28.92 7.83 2.97
C MET A 9 -28.78 6.87 1.76
N GLU A 10 -29.89 6.40 1.20
CA GLU A 10 -29.88 5.57 -0.01
C GLU A 10 -29.49 6.37 -1.26
N THR A 11 -29.94 7.61 -1.39
CA THR A 11 -29.54 8.51 -2.49
C THR A 11 -28.08 8.95 -2.37
N GLU A 12 -27.57 9.21 -1.18
CA GLU A 12 -26.14 9.48 -0.98
C GLU A 12 -25.26 8.27 -1.32
N ASN A 13 -25.68 7.05 -0.97
CA ASN A 13 -25.00 5.82 -1.37
C ASN A 13 -25.06 5.57 -2.88
N LEU A 14 -26.16 5.92 -3.55
CA LEU A 14 -26.30 5.80 -4.99
C LEU A 14 -25.40 6.80 -5.73
N ILE A 15 -25.34 8.05 -5.25
CA ILE A 15 -24.49 9.09 -5.82
C ILE A 15 -23.01 8.72 -5.66
N VAL A 16 -22.62 8.14 -4.52
CA VAL A 16 -21.26 7.62 -4.29
C VAL A 16 -20.95 6.49 -5.27
N LYS A 17 -21.87 5.53 -5.48
CA LYS A 17 -21.72 4.44 -6.47
C LYS A 17 -21.58 4.95 -7.89
N ILE A 18 -22.43 5.89 -8.32
CA ILE A 18 -22.38 6.47 -9.67
C ILE A 18 -21.07 7.25 -9.86
N ARG A 19 -20.63 7.98 -8.85
CA ARG A 19 -19.35 8.72 -8.90
C ARG A 19 -18.13 7.80 -8.93
N LEU A 20 -18.18 6.67 -8.23
CA LEU A 20 -17.18 5.61 -8.28
C LEU A 20 -17.12 4.95 -9.66
N LEU A 21 -18.27 4.69 -10.26
CA LEU A 21 -18.36 4.16 -11.63
C LEU A 21 -17.84 5.16 -12.67
N LEU A 22 -18.10 6.45 -12.51
CA LEU A 22 -17.59 7.50 -13.39
C LEU A 22 -16.08 7.69 -13.21
N LEU A 23 -15.55 7.61 -11.98
CA LEU A 23 -14.10 7.66 -11.71
C LEU A 23 -13.40 6.42 -12.27
N ALA A 24 -14.01 5.23 -12.11
CA ALA A 24 -13.52 4.00 -12.73
C ALA A 24 -13.52 4.10 -14.26
N TRP A 25 -14.59 4.64 -14.86
CA TRP A 25 -14.68 4.84 -16.31
C TRP A 25 -13.65 5.87 -16.82
N PHE A 26 -13.41 6.95 -16.08
CA PHE A 26 -12.36 7.95 -16.40
C PHE A 26 -10.95 7.37 -16.23
N HIS A 27 -10.70 6.53 -15.21
CA HIS A 27 -9.42 5.83 -15.02
C HIS A 27 -9.18 4.79 -16.12
N PHE A 28 -10.23 4.07 -16.55
CA PHE A 28 -10.15 3.09 -17.62
C PHE A 28 -9.83 3.75 -18.98
N ARG A 29 -10.28 4.99 -19.19
CA ARG A 29 -10.07 5.72 -20.46
C ARG A 29 -8.71 6.42 -20.54
N SER A 30 -8.00 6.60 -19.44
CA SER A 30 -6.67 7.21 -19.37
C SER A 30 -5.53 6.18 -19.26
N GLN A 31 -5.79 4.89 -19.49
CA GLN A 31 -4.75 3.86 -19.48
C GLN A 31 -3.90 3.97 -20.74
N PRO A 32 -2.57 4.07 -20.62
CA PRO A 32 -1.67 3.90 -21.74
C PRO A 32 -1.68 2.43 -22.18
N GLY A 33 -2.08 2.14 -23.40
CA GLY A 33 -1.91 0.90 -24.15
C GLY A 33 -2.24 -0.45 -23.47
N PRO A 34 -2.32 -1.54 -24.24
CA PRO A 34 -2.50 -2.86 -23.65
C PRO A 34 -1.33 -3.18 -22.71
N PRO A 35 -1.59 -3.83 -21.55
CA PRO A 35 -0.55 -4.18 -20.59
C PRO A 35 0.54 -4.98 -21.29
N SER A 36 1.80 -4.56 -21.13
CA SER A 36 2.94 -5.29 -21.65
C SER A 36 2.92 -6.71 -21.10
N PRO A 37 3.06 -7.75 -21.92
CA PRO A 37 3.05 -9.12 -21.44
C PRO A 37 4.16 -9.31 -20.40
N ILE A 38 3.84 -9.97 -19.28
CA ILE A 38 4.81 -10.27 -18.23
C ILE A 38 5.92 -11.11 -18.84
N LYS A 39 7.16 -10.63 -18.75
CA LYS A 39 8.30 -11.25 -19.38
C LYS A 39 8.91 -12.37 -18.53
N GLN A 40 9.10 -13.54 -19.10
CA GLN A 40 9.89 -14.57 -18.45
C GLN A 40 11.38 -14.34 -18.73
N PHE A 41 12.18 -14.20 -17.67
CA PHE A 41 13.63 -14.04 -17.74
C PHE A 41 14.32 -15.36 -17.43
N SER A 42 15.43 -15.65 -18.13
CA SER A 42 16.28 -16.77 -17.72
C SER A 42 17.12 -16.41 -16.49
N TYR A 43 17.41 -17.39 -15.66
CA TYR A 43 18.27 -17.22 -14.47
C TYR A 43 19.62 -16.56 -14.82
N LYS A 44 20.24 -16.96 -15.97
CA LYS A 44 21.51 -16.39 -16.44
C LYS A 44 21.42 -14.87 -16.70
N VAL A 45 20.29 -14.41 -17.24
CA VAL A 45 20.04 -12.98 -17.49
C VAL A 45 19.92 -12.22 -16.17
N LEU A 46 19.13 -12.74 -15.21
CA LEU A 46 18.99 -12.10 -13.90
C LEU A 46 20.30 -12.09 -13.12
N LYS A 47 21.03 -13.22 -13.10
CA LYS A 47 22.35 -13.30 -12.47
C LYS A 47 23.32 -12.26 -13.01
N LYS A 48 23.34 -12.06 -14.34
CA LYS A 48 24.18 -11.03 -14.96
C LYS A 48 23.71 -9.62 -14.62
N ALA A 49 22.40 -9.36 -14.65
CA ALA A 49 21.83 -8.04 -14.39
C ALA A 49 22.01 -7.60 -12.91
N THR A 50 22.10 -8.55 -11.97
CA THR A 50 22.29 -8.32 -10.53
C THR A 50 23.75 -8.45 -10.07
N ASP A 51 24.71 -8.48 -10.98
CA ASP A 51 26.12 -8.74 -10.67
C ASP A 51 26.31 -10.00 -9.81
N GLY A 52 25.71 -11.10 -10.22
CA GLY A 52 25.78 -12.37 -9.49
C GLY A 52 25.01 -12.36 -8.17
N PHE A 53 23.96 -11.54 -8.05
CA PHE A 53 23.17 -11.31 -6.83
C PHE A 53 23.95 -10.65 -5.70
N ARG A 54 24.92 -9.79 -6.02
CA ARG A 54 25.69 -9.00 -5.05
C ARG A 54 25.05 -7.66 -4.72
N SER A 55 24.28 -7.09 -5.66
CA SER A 55 23.61 -5.78 -5.48
C SER A 55 22.37 -5.89 -4.60
N VAL A 56 22.55 -6.28 -3.35
CA VAL A 56 21.44 -6.45 -2.39
C VAL A 56 20.86 -5.09 -2.01
N ILE A 57 19.53 -4.93 -2.12
CA ILE A 57 18.79 -3.75 -1.65
C ILE A 57 18.22 -4.01 -0.27
N ASP A 58 17.64 -5.21 -0.08
CA ASP A 58 16.97 -5.63 1.14
C ASP A 58 17.12 -7.14 1.33
N ASN A 59 17.12 -7.58 2.58
CA ASN A 59 17.20 -9.00 2.93
C ASN A 59 16.17 -9.30 4.02
N SER A 60 15.01 -9.81 3.64
CA SER A 60 13.94 -10.16 4.54
C SER A 60 13.77 -11.68 4.69
N SER A 61 12.93 -12.10 5.64
CA SER A 61 12.57 -13.51 5.83
C SER A 61 11.90 -14.11 4.58
N GLN A 62 11.24 -13.28 3.79
CA GLN A 62 10.55 -13.68 2.56
C GLN A 62 11.48 -13.85 1.36
N GLY A 63 12.71 -13.36 1.42
CA GLY A 63 13.71 -13.43 0.37
C GLY A 63 14.52 -12.15 0.24
N ALA A 64 15.60 -12.21 -0.50
CA ALA A 64 16.45 -11.07 -0.78
C ALA A 64 15.96 -10.30 -2.02
N SER A 65 16.12 -8.98 -2.00
CA SER A 65 15.83 -8.09 -3.10
C SER A 65 17.13 -7.50 -3.66
N TYR A 66 17.26 -7.49 -4.98
CA TYR A 66 18.47 -7.09 -5.68
C TYR A 66 18.20 -6.00 -6.70
N LYS A 67 19.12 -5.04 -6.84
CA LYS A 67 19.10 -4.09 -7.94
C LYS A 67 19.65 -4.76 -9.20
N ALA A 68 18.87 -4.73 -10.28
CA ALA A 68 19.25 -5.27 -11.57
C ALA A 68 19.45 -4.14 -12.59
N LYS A 69 20.56 -4.18 -13.31
CA LYS A 69 20.85 -3.34 -14.48
C LYS A 69 20.92 -4.22 -15.72
N PHE A 70 19.94 -4.10 -16.60
CA PHE A 70 19.91 -4.83 -17.87
C PHE A 70 20.76 -4.15 -18.95
N ARG A 71 21.17 -4.91 -19.98
CA ARG A 71 22.03 -4.41 -21.07
C ARG A 71 21.46 -3.21 -21.83
N ASN A 72 20.15 -3.08 -21.90
CA ASN A 72 19.45 -1.96 -22.52
C ASN A 72 19.37 -0.71 -21.65
N GLY A 73 20.07 -0.67 -20.51
CA GLY A 73 20.04 0.43 -19.56
C GLY A 73 18.85 0.40 -18.59
N HIS A 74 17.87 -0.50 -18.79
CA HIS A 74 16.73 -0.61 -17.89
C HIS A 74 17.18 -1.10 -16.51
N VAL A 75 16.65 -0.44 -15.46
CA VAL A 75 16.90 -0.79 -14.06
C VAL A 75 15.60 -1.39 -13.48
N ALA A 76 15.74 -2.43 -12.70
CA ALA A 76 14.61 -3.11 -12.07
C ALA A 76 15.00 -3.63 -10.67
N THR A 77 14.00 -3.97 -9.87
CA THR A 77 14.18 -4.69 -8.59
C THR A 77 13.84 -6.16 -8.81
N VAL A 78 14.77 -7.05 -8.46
CA VAL A 78 14.58 -8.51 -8.53
C VAL A 78 14.41 -9.04 -7.11
N LYS A 79 13.24 -9.59 -6.79
CA LYS A 79 12.92 -10.19 -5.48
C LYS A 79 13.00 -11.71 -5.59
N GLU A 80 13.84 -12.34 -4.76
CA GLU A 80 13.86 -13.80 -4.59
C GLU A 80 12.63 -14.21 -3.78
N VAL A 81 11.90 -15.22 -4.25
CA VAL A 81 10.73 -15.76 -3.57
C VAL A 81 11.09 -17.07 -2.92
N LYS A 82 11.07 -17.10 -1.58
CA LYS A 82 11.20 -18.31 -0.79
C LYS A 82 9.81 -18.88 -0.57
N LEU A 83 9.41 -19.84 -1.37
CA LEU A 83 8.17 -20.59 -1.15
C LEU A 83 8.46 -21.70 -0.14
N PHE A 84 7.57 -21.87 0.85
CA PHE A 84 7.64 -22.94 1.82
C PHE A 84 7.16 -24.28 1.22
N ASP A 85 6.37 -24.23 0.14
CA ASP A 85 5.93 -25.39 -0.65
C ASP A 85 6.60 -25.37 -2.04
N GLU A 86 7.06 -26.53 -2.49
CA GLU A 86 7.69 -26.73 -3.81
C GLU A 86 6.69 -26.63 -4.98
N ASP A 87 5.44 -26.20 -4.71
CA ASP A 87 4.37 -26.13 -5.69
C ASP A 87 4.58 -24.98 -6.69
N ASP A 88 4.91 -25.33 -7.92
CA ASP A 88 5.06 -24.40 -9.04
C ASP A 88 3.76 -23.65 -9.34
N ASP A 89 2.60 -24.27 -9.14
CA ASP A 89 1.29 -23.68 -9.42
C ASP A 89 1.01 -22.46 -8.53
N SER A 90 1.50 -22.48 -7.30
CA SER A 90 1.37 -21.38 -6.35
C SER A 90 2.14 -20.15 -6.83
N PHE A 91 3.38 -20.34 -7.30
CA PHE A 91 4.18 -19.24 -7.84
C PHE A 91 3.54 -18.63 -9.10
N TYR A 92 3.06 -19.47 -10.02
CA TYR A 92 2.39 -18.97 -11.24
C TYR A 92 1.10 -18.22 -10.92
N ARG A 93 0.34 -18.64 -9.91
CA ARG A 93 -0.85 -17.90 -9.42
C ARG A 93 -0.47 -16.52 -8.90
N GLU A 94 0.63 -16.41 -8.16
CA GLU A 94 1.13 -15.10 -7.70
C GLU A 94 1.57 -14.21 -8.87
N VAL A 95 2.31 -14.76 -9.83
CA VAL A 95 2.70 -14.04 -11.06
C VAL A 95 1.46 -13.55 -11.82
N GLN A 96 0.43 -14.38 -11.97
CA GLN A 96 -0.82 -14.00 -12.63
C GLN A 96 -1.58 -12.91 -11.86
N LEU A 97 -1.63 -13.01 -10.53
CA LEU A 97 -2.27 -11.98 -9.70
C LEU A 97 -1.54 -10.65 -9.85
N LEU A 98 -0.24 -10.63 -9.56
CA LEU A 98 0.56 -9.41 -9.59
C LEU A 98 0.59 -8.79 -10.99
N GLY A 99 0.58 -9.64 -12.04
CA GLY A 99 0.53 -9.19 -13.42
C GLY A 99 -0.78 -8.56 -13.87
N ARG A 100 -1.87 -8.75 -13.13
CA ARG A 100 -3.16 -8.09 -13.37
C ARG A 100 -3.29 -6.75 -12.65
N LEU A 101 -2.41 -6.48 -11.67
CA LEU A 101 -2.47 -5.26 -10.88
C LEU A 101 -1.88 -4.09 -11.66
N HIS A 102 -2.76 -3.21 -12.13
CA HIS A 102 -2.38 -2.01 -12.87
C HIS A 102 -2.92 -0.78 -12.14
N HIS A 103 -2.11 -0.24 -11.24
CA HIS A 103 -2.47 0.97 -10.52
C HIS A 103 -1.22 1.82 -10.28
N ARG A 104 -1.34 3.16 -10.42
CA ARG A 104 -0.20 4.08 -10.30
C ARG A 104 0.50 4.06 -8.94
N HIS A 105 -0.18 3.58 -7.89
CA HIS A 105 0.34 3.47 -6.53
C HIS A 105 0.56 2.01 -6.09
N ILE A 106 0.80 1.12 -7.04
CA ILE A 106 1.22 -0.26 -6.83
C ILE A 106 2.45 -0.49 -7.68
N VAL A 107 3.49 -1.12 -7.11
CA VAL A 107 4.72 -1.44 -7.84
C VAL A 107 4.40 -2.48 -8.90
N ALA A 108 4.70 -2.16 -10.17
CA ALA A 108 4.33 -3.00 -11.30
C ALA A 108 5.28 -4.20 -11.44
N LEU A 109 4.70 -5.39 -11.66
CA LEU A 109 5.44 -6.58 -12.05
C LEU A 109 5.79 -6.50 -13.54
N SER A 110 7.08 -6.52 -13.89
CA SER A 110 7.58 -6.52 -15.28
C SER A 110 7.98 -7.89 -15.77
N GLY A 111 8.23 -8.85 -14.87
CA GLY A 111 8.58 -10.21 -15.26
C GLY A 111 8.85 -11.13 -14.10
N PHE A 112 9.23 -12.37 -14.44
CA PHE A 112 9.56 -13.41 -13.49
C PHE A 112 10.62 -14.35 -14.02
N SER A 113 11.21 -15.18 -13.16
CA SER A 113 12.10 -16.28 -13.52
C SER A 113 11.78 -17.50 -12.68
N THR A 114 11.81 -18.68 -13.33
CA THR A 114 11.61 -19.99 -12.71
C THR A 114 12.86 -20.84 -12.87
N GLY A 115 13.03 -21.83 -12.01
CA GLY A 115 14.17 -22.75 -11.98
C GLY A 115 14.46 -23.19 -10.55
N SER A 116 15.74 -23.44 -10.23
CA SER A 116 16.19 -23.79 -8.88
C SER A 116 15.87 -22.72 -7.82
N LYS A 117 15.73 -21.49 -8.27
CA LYS A 117 15.26 -20.34 -7.50
C LYS A 117 14.22 -19.59 -8.32
N ARG A 118 13.24 -19.01 -7.64
CA ARG A 118 12.16 -18.23 -8.25
C ARG A 118 12.36 -16.77 -7.96
N PHE A 119 12.17 -15.91 -8.96
CA PHE A 119 12.33 -14.47 -8.87
C PHE A 119 11.16 -13.75 -9.49
N LEU A 120 10.75 -12.66 -8.85
CA LEU A 120 9.84 -11.65 -9.39
C LEU A 120 10.66 -10.42 -9.77
N VAL A 121 10.37 -9.82 -10.92
CA VAL A 121 11.07 -8.63 -11.43
C VAL A 121 10.08 -7.48 -11.46
N PHE A 122 10.32 -6.49 -10.63
CA PHE A 122 9.49 -5.31 -10.48
C PHE A 122 10.15 -4.08 -11.09
N GLU A 123 9.36 -3.03 -11.36
CA GLU A 123 9.89 -1.72 -11.69
C GLU A 123 10.85 -1.22 -10.58
N ASN A 124 11.81 -0.38 -10.95
CA ASN A 124 12.73 0.20 -9.99
C ASN A 124 12.08 1.35 -9.22
N MET A 125 12.39 1.44 -7.94
CA MET A 125 11.92 2.53 -7.07
C MET A 125 13.15 3.34 -6.61
N GLU A 126 13.39 4.45 -7.30
CA GLU A 126 14.68 5.17 -7.25
C GLU A 126 14.97 5.80 -5.89
N ARG A 127 13.92 6.23 -5.20
CA ARG A 127 14.05 6.91 -3.90
C ARG A 127 14.08 5.96 -2.72
N GLY A 128 13.78 4.66 -2.94
CA GLY A 128 13.74 3.67 -1.86
C GLY A 128 12.45 3.71 -1.05
N SER A 129 12.50 3.25 0.20
CA SER A 129 11.32 3.17 1.06
C SER A 129 10.98 4.49 1.75
N LEU A 130 9.71 4.67 2.05
CA LEU A 130 9.20 5.79 2.85
C LEU A 130 9.90 5.85 4.23
N LYS A 131 10.19 4.69 4.83
CA LYS A 131 10.91 4.59 6.11
C LYS A 131 12.26 5.30 6.06
N GLN A 132 13.02 5.12 4.97
CA GLN A 132 14.31 5.79 4.81
C GLN A 132 14.16 7.32 4.77
N HIS A 133 13.07 7.84 4.23
CA HIS A 133 12.80 9.28 4.18
C HIS A 133 12.28 9.85 5.51
N LEU A 134 11.71 9.02 6.38
CA LEU A 134 11.22 9.44 7.69
C LEU A 134 12.30 9.31 8.79
N SER A 135 13.31 8.44 8.61
CA SER A 135 14.27 8.11 9.68
C SER A 135 15.74 8.37 9.35
N ASP A 136 16.10 8.54 8.09
CA ASP A 136 17.49 8.75 7.67
C ASP A 136 17.77 10.26 7.58
N PRO A 137 18.62 10.82 8.46
CA PRO A 137 18.94 12.25 8.48
C PRO A 137 19.71 12.72 7.22
N LEU A 138 20.23 11.79 6.41
CA LEU A 138 20.89 12.11 5.14
C LEU A 138 19.90 12.27 3.97
N LYS A 139 18.64 11.92 4.18
CA LYS A 139 17.58 12.11 3.18
C LYS A 139 16.92 13.47 3.34
N THR A 140 16.51 14.06 2.22
CA THR A 140 15.70 15.28 2.26
C THR A 140 14.35 15.00 2.96
N PRO A 141 14.01 15.73 4.02
CA PRO A 141 12.75 15.55 4.72
C PRO A 141 11.54 15.74 3.82
N LEU A 142 10.53 14.89 4.00
CA LEU A 142 9.27 15.02 3.29
C LEU A 142 8.46 16.14 3.91
N ASN A 143 8.11 17.15 3.09
CA ASN A 143 7.26 18.23 3.55
C ASN A 143 5.81 17.76 3.80
N TRP A 144 5.02 18.57 4.51
CA TRP A 144 3.65 18.26 4.88
C TRP A 144 2.77 17.87 3.69
N ARG A 145 2.85 18.63 2.60
CA ARG A 145 2.05 18.37 1.38
C ARG A 145 2.36 16.99 0.77
N THR A 146 3.63 16.61 0.72
CA THR A 146 4.04 15.30 0.22
C THR A 146 3.51 14.18 1.13
N ARG A 147 3.56 14.35 2.45
CA ARG A 147 3.02 13.36 3.41
C ARG A 147 1.51 13.17 3.27
N LEU A 148 0.76 14.26 3.10
CA LEU A 148 -0.68 14.20 2.79
C LEU A 148 -0.95 13.47 1.48
N GLN A 149 -0.18 13.79 0.44
CA GLN A 149 -0.33 13.13 -0.86
C GLN A 149 -0.05 11.64 -0.77
N ILE A 150 0.94 11.23 0.03
CA ILE A 150 1.22 9.81 0.27
C ILE A 150 0.00 9.13 0.91
N ALA A 151 -0.56 9.69 1.99
CA ALA A 151 -1.74 9.11 2.65
C ALA A 151 -2.93 8.92 1.69
N ILE A 152 -3.22 9.94 0.86
CA ILE A 152 -4.30 9.89 -0.14
C ILE A 152 -4.02 8.85 -1.21
N SER A 153 -2.78 8.80 -1.70
CA SER A 153 -2.38 7.88 -2.76
C SER A 153 -2.47 6.42 -2.33
N ILE A 154 -2.06 6.12 -1.10
CA ILE A 154 -2.18 4.77 -0.55
C ILE A 154 -3.64 4.40 -0.32
N ALA A 155 -4.47 5.31 0.23
CA ALA A 155 -5.90 5.06 0.37
C ALA A 155 -6.57 4.76 -0.99
N ALA A 156 -6.15 5.43 -2.08
CA ALA A 156 -6.63 5.14 -3.44
C ALA A 156 -6.19 3.74 -3.94
N ALA A 157 -4.96 3.32 -3.64
CA ALA A 157 -4.51 1.96 -3.97
C ALA A 157 -5.32 0.90 -3.21
N LEU A 158 -5.64 1.13 -1.94
CA LEU A 158 -6.47 0.22 -1.15
C LEU A 158 -7.90 0.13 -1.68
N GLU A 159 -8.46 1.25 -2.10
CA GLU A 159 -9.76 1.27 -2.77
C GLU A 159 -9.74 0.41 -4.05
N TYR A 160 -8.69 0.53 -4.86
CA TYR A 160 -8.51 -0.28 -6.05
C TYR A 160 -8.43 -1.77 -5.73
N LEU A 161 -7.60 -2.17 -4.77
CA LEU A 161 -7.43 -3.58 -4.38
C LEU A 161 -8.71 -4.20 -3.81
N HIS A 162 -9.49 -3.41 -3.07
CA HIS A 162 -10.70 -3.89 -2.41
C HIS A 162 -11.94 -3.93 -3.32
N PHE A 163 -12.12 -2.92 -4.19
CA PHE A 163 -13.38 -2.75 -4.94
C PHE A 163 -13.26 -2.98 -6.44
N PHE A 164 -12.05 -2.90 -7.00
CA PHE A 164 -11.85 -3.01 -8.44
C PHE A 164 -11.09 -4.27 -8.85
N CYS A 165 -10.56 -5.03 -7.89
CA CYS A 165 -10.01 -6.34 -8.14
C CYS A 165 -11.07 -7.43 -7.95
N ASP A 166 -11.03 -8.47 -8.80
CA ASP A 166 -11.85 -9.67 -8.69
C ASP A 166 -10.95 -10.92 -8.74
N PRO A 167 -10.87 -11.68 -7.64
CA PRO A 167 -11.40 -11.39 -6.30
C PRO A 167 -10.70 -10.20 -5.62
N PRO A 168 -11.37 -9.57 -4.61
CA PRO A 168 -10.74 -8.50 -3.80
C PRO A 168 -9.48 -8.97 -3.09
N ILE A 169 -8.48 -8.08 -2.99
CA ILE A 169 -7.17 -8.39 -2.42
C ILE A 169 -7.04 -7.70 -1.07
N TYR A 170 -6.82 -8.49 -0.02
CA TYR A 170 -6.65 -8.04 1.36
C TYR A 170 -5.28 -8.38 1.96
N GLN A 171 -4.54 -9.30 1.33
CA GLN A 171 -3.22 -9.74 1.78
C GLN A 171 -2.15 -8.78 1.28
N ILE A 172 -2.01 -7.68 1.99
CA ILE A 172 -1.07 -6.61 1.72
C ILE A 172 -0.39 -6.20 3.03
N SER A 173 0.85 -5.77 2.93
CA SER A 173 1.57 -5.16 4.03
C SER A 173 1.73 -3.67 3.76
N ILE A 174 1.24 -2.84 4.69
CA ILE A 174 1.26 -1.38 4.58
C ILE A 174 1.99 -0.80 5.78
N SER A 175 3.22 -0.39 5.57
CA SER A 175 4.05 0.31 6.54
C SER A 175 5.00 1.24 5.80
N SER A 176 5.71 2.10 6.51
CA SER A 176 6.74 2.94 5.88
C SER A 176 7.85 2.14 5.21
N SER A 177 8.09 0.89 5.61
CA SER A 177 9.09 0.01 4.99
C SER A 177 8.61 -0.60 3.66
N THR A 178 7.30 -0.82 3.50
CA THR A 178 6.70 -1.44 2.31
C THR A 178 6.16 -0.43 1.29
N ILE A 179 6.07 0.85 1.66
CA ILE A 179 5.77 1.93 0.72
C ILE A 179 7.07 2.43 0.11
N MET A 180 7.18 2.27 -1.21
CA MET A 180 8.32 2.72 -1.99
C MET A 180 8.02 4.01 -2.71
N LEU A 181 9.04 4.83 -2.95
CA LEU A 181 8.94 6.11 -3.65
C LEU A 181 9.70 6.06 -4.98
N ASP A 182 9.05 6.49 -6.06
CA ASP A 182 9.71 6.65 -7.35
C ASP A 182 10.54 7.95 -7.43
N GLU A 183 11.13 8.25 -8.58
CA GLU A 183 11.94 9.45 -8.79
C GLU A 183 11.20 10.76 -8.46
N ASN A 184 9.88 10.80 -8.63
CA ASN A 184 9.01 11.93 -8.40
C ASN A 184 8.34 11.93 -7.02
N LEU A 185 8.80 11.09 -6.09
CA LEU A 185 8.21 10.86 -4.77
C LEU A 185 6.76 10.34 -4.82
N ILE A 186 6.37 9.69 -5.92
CA ILE A 186 5.07 9.03 -6.02
C ILE A 186 5.12 7.73 -5.22
N PRO A 187 4.23 7.55 -4.23
CA PRO A 187 4.24 6.35 -3.39
C PRO A 187 3.60 5.16 -4.11
N LYS A 188 4.21 3.98 -3.94
CA LYS A 188 3.70 2.71 -4.44
C LYS A 188 3.83 1.61 -3.39
N ILE A 189 2.80 0.79 -3.25
CA ILE A 189 2.80 -0.41 -2.39
C ILE A 189 3.65 -1.48 -3.07
N SER A 190 4.67 -1.99 -2.38
CA SER A 190 5.60 -3.01 -2.91
C SER A 190 5.33 -4.42 -2.40
N ASP A 191 4.59 -4.56 -1.30
CA ASP A 191 4.36 -5.86 -0.64
C ASP A 191 2.90 -6.28 -0.75
N ILE A 192 2.59 -6.90 -1.88
CA ILE A 192 1.31 -7.55 -2.17
C ILE A 192 1.64 -9.00 -2.46
N SER A 193 1.12 -9.93 -1.66
CA SER A 193 1.38 -11.36 -1.79
C SER A 193 0.11 -12.17 -1.60
N LEU A 194 0.02 -13.29 -2.31
CA LEU A 194 -0.99 -14.32 -2.02
C LEU A 194 -0.62 -15.18 -0.79
N PHE A 195 0.65 -15.13 -0.38
CA PHE A 195 1.19 -15.96 0.69
C PHE A 195 1.37 -15.12 1.96
N SER A 196 0.57 -15.41 2.99
CA SER A 196 0.79 -14.84 4.32
C SER A 196 2.07 -15.42 4.93
N ALA A 197 2.99 -14.56 5.41
CA ALA A 197 4.16 -14.97 6.18
C ALA A 197 3.82 -15.66 7.52
N ALA A 198 2.57 -15.67 7.91
CA ALA A 198 2.08 -16.23 9.18
C ALA A 198 1.63 -17.68 9.01
N GLY A 199 2.42 -18.58 8.39
CA GLY A 199 2.30 -20.05 8.52
C GLY A 199 0.92 -20.72 8.59
N ASN A 200 -0.15 -19.96 8.55
CA ASN A 200 -1.51 -20.45 8.53
C ASN A 200 -1.87 -20.72 7.08
N ASN A 201 -1.88 -22.00 6.71
CA ASN A 201 -2.36 -22.57 5.46
C ASN A 201 -3.80 -22.11 5.15
N VAL A 202 -4.00 -20.84 4.84
CA VAL A 202 -5.18 -20.42 4.10
C VAL A 202 -4.88 -20.74 2.64
N THR A 203 -4.92 -22.03 2.34
CA THR A 203 -5.01 -22.52 0.97
C THR A 203 -6.24 -21.87 0.34
N LEU A 204 -6.03 -20.82 -0.44
CA LEU A 204 -7.03 -20.33 -1.37
C LEU A 204 -7.25 -21.43 -2.42
N ARG A 205 -8.02 -22.45 -2.05
CA ARG A 205 -8.63 -23.34 -3.03
C ARG A 205 -9.58 -22.49 -3.85
N PRO A 206 -9.52 -22.52 -5.20
CA PRO A 206 -10.35 -21.70 -6.07
C PRO A 206 -11.86 -21.96 -5.94
N SER A 207 -12.28 -22.91 -5.11
CA SER A 207 -13.65 -23.43 -5.04
C SER A 207 -14.40 -23.13 -3.75
N THR A 208 -13.81 -22.43 -2.79
CA THR A 208 -14.56 -22.08 -1.58
C THR A 208 -14.73 -20.57 -1.50
N ARG A 209 -15.98 -20.14 -1.54
CA ARG A 209 -16.44 -18.80 -1.18
C ARG A 209 -15.61 -18.34 0.01
N CYS A 210 -14.76 -17.30 -0.19
CA CYS A 210 -14.10 -16.63 0.93
C CYS A 210 -15.21 -16.32 1.95
N SER A 211 -15.14 -16.88 3.15
CA SER A 211 -16.19 -16.66 4.13
C SER A 211 -16.28 -15.16 4.38
N LYS A 212 -17.49 -14.64 4.61
CA LYS A 212 -17.69 -13.21 4.92
C LYS A 212 -16.77 -12.75 6.04
N GLU A 213 -16.44 -13.63 6.98
CA GLU A 213 -15.53 -13.38 8.10
C GLU A 213 -14.08 -13.14 7.66
N CYS A 214 -13.56 -13.92 6.69
CA CYS A 214 -12.21 -13.76 6.17
C CYS A 214 -12.07 -12.41 5.43
N THR A 215 -13.08 -12.04 4.66
CA THR A 215 -13.14 -10.75 3.95
C THR A 215 -13.21 -9.58 4.93
N GLU A 216 -14.02 -9.71 5.98
CA GLU A 216 -14.17 -8.68 7.01
C GLU A 216 -12.87 -8.49 7.81
N GLN A 217 -12.21 -9.58 8.20
CA GLN A 217 -10.94 -9.54 8.92
C GLN A 217 -9.83 -8.93 8.06
N GLY A 218 -9.75 -9.30 6.78
CA GLY A 218 -8.80 -8.72 5.83
C GLY A 218 -8.99 -7.20 5.67
N CYS A 219 -10.24 -6.75 5.56
CA CYS A 219 -10.57 -5.33 5.48
C CYS A 219 -10.18 -4.58 6.77
N LYS A 220 -10.47 -5.14 7.95
CA LYS A 220 -10.07 -4.58 9.24
C LYS A 220 -8.56 -4.41 9.35
N ASN A 221 -7.80 -5.44 8.97
CA ASN A 221 -6.33 -5.40 9.00
C ASN A 221 -5.79 -4.31 8.07
N MET A 222 -6.30 -4.23 6.84
CA MET A 222 -5.92 -3.23 5.86
C MET A 222 -6.18 -1.80 6.37
N MET A 223 -7.34 -1.56 7.00
CA MET A 223 -7.69 -0.28 7.59
C MET A 223 -6.78 0.07 8.76
N PHE A 224 -6.51 -0.89 9.64
CA PHE A 224 -5.60 -0.72 10.77
C PHE A 224 -4.20 -0.29 10.32
N GLN A 225 -3.64 -0.98 9.32
CA GLN A 225 -2.33 -0.65 8.76
C GLN A 225 -2.31 0.74 8.12
N LEU A 226 -3.39 1.14 7.42
CA LEU A 226 -3.50 2.52 6.90
C LEU A 226 -3.49 3.54 8.03
N GLY A 227 -4.17 3.27 9.13
CA GLY A 227 -4.15 4.12 10.33
C GLY A 227 -2.75 4.28 10.90
N LEU A 228 -2.00 3.19 11.02
CA LEU A 228 -0.60 3.20 11.48
C LEU A 228 0.30 3.98 10.51
N LEU A 229 0.18 3.75 9.21
CA LEU A 229 0.95 4.49 8.19
C LEU A 229 0.71 6.01 8.31
N ILE A 230 -0.53 6.43 8.53
CA ILE A 230 -0.85 7.85 8.74
C ILE A 230 -0.12 8.39 9.98
N LEU A 231 -0.07 7.61 11.06
CA LEU A 231 0.67 8.03 12.27
C LEU A 231 2.18 8.09 12.01
N GLU A 232 2.75 7.14 11.29
CA GLU A 232 4.16 7.18 10.86
C GLU A 232 4.47 8.44 10.05
N LEU A 233 3.58 8.83 9.13
CA LEU A 233 3.72 10.06 8.33
C LEU A 233 3.67 11.33 9.16
N VAL A 234 2.94 11.34 10.27
CA VAL A 234 2.79 12.51 11.15
C VAL A 234 3.93 12.60 12.15
N THR A 235 4.36 11.48 12.71
CA THR A 235 5.34 11.42 13.81
C THR A 235 6.77 11.21 13.35
N GLY A 236 7.00 10.79 12.10
CA GLY A 236 8.31 10.36 11.62
C GLY A 236 8.79 9.04 12.24
N GLN A 237 8.00 8.42 13.14
CA GLN A 237 8.38 7.21 13.86
C GLN A 237 7.81 5.98 13.17
N SER A 238 8.63 4.94 13.03
CA SER A 238 8.17 3.67 12.49
C SER A 238 7.45 2.84 13.56
N SER A 239 6.26 2.34 13.23
CA SER A 239 5.49 1.42 14.06
C SER A 239 6.20 0.08 14.28
N GLU A 240 7.14 -0.28 13.40
CA GLU A 240 7.91 -1.53 13.49
C GLU A 240 9.03 -1.49 14.55
N THR A 241 9.49 -0.31 14.95
CA THR A 241 10.62 -0.18 15.89
C THR A 241 10.22 -0.36 17.36
N GLY A 242 8.92 -0.43 17.66
CA GLY A 242 8.39 -0.74 18.99
C GLY A 242 8.71 0.28 20.10
N ARG A 243 9.30 1.45 19.77
CA ARG A 243 9.65 2.48 20.77
C ARG A 243 8.43 3.15 21.37
N VAL A 244 7.39 3.34 20.55
CA VAL A 244 6.10 3.93 20.96
C VAL A 244 5.00 3.12 20.31
N ASP A 245 4.02 2.70 21.09
CA ASP A 245 2.80 2.12 20.53
C ASP A 245 1.91 3.23 19.99
N LEU A 246 2.09 3.54 18.70
CA LEU A 246 1.33 4.58 18.00
C LEU A 246 -0.17 4.29 18.02
N ALA A 247 -0.56 3.01 18.01
CA ALA A 247 -1.96 2.63 18.05
C ALA A 247 -2.58 2.93 19.42
N GLN A 248 -1.85 2.63 20.50
CA GLN A 248 -2.27 2.96 21.85
C GLN A 248 -2.31 4.48 22.05
N TRP A 249 -1.25 5.19 21.66
CA TRP A 249 -1.15 6.64 21.79
C TRP A 249 -2.35 7.38 21.16
N VAL A 250 -2.75 7.01 19.95
CA VAL A 250 -3.87 7.71 19.27
C VAL A 250 -5.24 7.44 19.93
N GLN A 251 -5.34 6.37 20.74
CA GLN A 251 -6.56 5.99 21.44
C GLN A 251 -6.69 6.65 22.83
N GLU A 252 -5.61 7.16 23.38
CA GLU A 252 -5.59 7.79 24.68
C GLU A 252 -6.49 9.05 24.75
N SER A 253 -7.05 9.31 25.92
CA SER A 253 -7.95 10.46 26.14
C SER A 253 -7.23 11.81 26.02
N ASN A 254 -5.92 11.85 26.33
CA ASN A 254 -5.07 13.04 26.26
C ASN A 254 -4.45 13.29 24.88
N PHE A 255 -4.80 12.47 23.90
CA PHE A 255 -4.29 12.54 22.55
C PHE A 255 -4.20 13.97 21.95
N PRO A 256 -5.23 14.87 22.05
CA PRO A 256 -5.12 16.20 21.47
C PRO A 256 -4.04 17.08 22.11
N ARG A 257 -3.71 16.85 23.38
CA ARG A 257 -2.70 17.63 24.12
C ARG A 257 -1.28 17.13 23.90
N SER A 258 -1.10 15.83 23.62
CA SER A 258 0.20 15.21 23.40
C SER A 258 0.71 15.30 21.95
N ILE A 259 -0.12 15.78 21.03
CA ILE A 259 0.20 15.87 19.59
C ILE A 259 1.53 16.58 19.35
N HIS A 260 1.72 17.78 19.92
CA HIS A 260 2.91 18.58 19.67
C HIS A 260 4.22 17.90 20.07
N ASN A 261 4.18 17.00 21.07
CA ASN A 261 5.35 16.25 21.53
C ASN A 261 5.68 15.05 20.64
N MET A 262 4.73 14.65 19.79
CA MET A 262 4.84 13.47 18.94
C MET A 262 5.00 13.80 17.45
N LEU A 263 4.84 15.07 17.08
CA LEU A 263 5.06 15.49 15.70
C LEU A 263 6.52 15.30 15.30
N ASP A 264 6.70 14.91 14.04
CA ASP A 264 8.03 14.83 13.46
C ASP A 264 8.68 16.22 13.49
N PRO A 265 9.85 16.37 14.14
CA PRO A 265 10.59 17.65 14.18
C PRO A 265 10.90 18.20 12.78
N ASP A 266 11.08 17.34 11.78
CA ASP A 266 11.35 17.74 10.40
C ASP A 266 10.21 18.48 9.72
N LEU A 267 8.99 18.38 10.25
CA LEU A 267 7.85 19.18 9.78
C LEU A 267 7.97 20.66 10.22
N GLY A 268 8.68 20.94 11.32
CA GLY A 268 8.73 22.26 11.91
C GLY A 268 7.32 22.80 12.15
N ASN A 269 7.07 24.05 11.73
CA ASN A 269 5.76 24.70 11.78
C ASN A 269 5.05 24.74 10.40
N ASN A 270 5.56 24.00 9.41
CA ASN A 270 5.09 24.07 8.02
C ASN A 270 3.93 23.10 7.74
N TYR A 271 2.92 23.05 8.61
CA TYR A 271 1.71 22.25 8.43
C TYR A 271 0.46 23.06 8.77
N ASP A 272 -0.68 22.66 8.19
CA ASP A 272 -1.97 23.25 8.57
C ASP A 272 -2.56 22.44 9.77
N PRO A 273 -2.85 23.08 10.91
CA PRO A 273 -3.42 22.40 12.07
C PRO A 273 -4.79 21.74 11.81
N LYS A 274 -5.60 22.27 10.88
CA LYS A 274 -6.89 21.68 10.51
C LYS A 274 -6.69 20.41 9.68
N GLU A 275 -5.74 20.42 8.73
CA GLU A 275 -5.37 19.26 7.95
C GLU A 275 -4.77 18.17 8.85
N LEU A 276 -3.88 18.54 9.78
CA LEU A 276 -3.30 17.63 10.76
C LEU A 276 -4.36 16.95 11.61
N ASN A 277 -5.26 17.74 12.23
CA ASN A 277 -6.35 17.19 13.02
C ASN A 277 -7.27 16.28 12.19
N GLY A 278 -7.54 16.65 10.94
CA GLY A 278 -8.28 15.82 9.99
C GLY A 278 -7.62 14.48 9.74
N LEU A 279 -6.31 14.49 9.48
CA LEU A 279 -5.52 13.28 9.21
C LEU A 279 -5.46 12.35 10.43
N LEU A 280 -5.25 12.92 11.62
CA LEU A 280 -5.24 12.17 12.87
C LEU A 280 -6.60 11.57 13.22
N ASN A 281 -7.70 12.26 12.92
CA ASN A 281 -9.04 11.70 13.07
C ASN A 281 -9.27 10.51 12.14
N VAL A 282 -8.74 10.56 10.91
CA VAL A 282 -8.77 9.42 9.99
C VAL A 282 -7.98 8.25 10.56
N ALA A 283 -6.75 8.48 11.04
CA ALA A 283 -5.94 7.44 11.67
C ALA A 283 -6.68 6.77 12.83
N ARG A 284 -7.29 7.58 13.71
CA ARG A 284 -8.07 7.08 14.86
C ARG A 284 -9.27 6.24 14.44
N LEU A 285 -9.99 6.66 13.39
CA LEU A 285 -11.12 5.90 12.84
C LEU A 285 -10.65 4.57 12.25
N CYS A 286 -9.55 4.57 11.51
CA CYS A 286 -8.95 3.38 10.92
C CYS A 286 -8.54 2.37 11.99
N ILE A 287 -7.85 2.80 13.05
CA ILE A 287 -7.39 1.93 14.13
C ILE A 287 -8.57 1.37 14.94
N ARG A 288 -9.57 2.19 15.24
CA ARG A 288 -10.78 1.74 15.96
C ARG A 288 -11.71 0.86 15.13
N SER A 289 -11.57 0.82 13.83
CA SER A 289 -12.40 0.00 12.95
C SER A 289 -12.13 -1.51 13.11
N VAL A 290 -11.07 -1.89 13.81
CA VAL A 290 -10.79 -3.29 14.20
C VAL A 290 -11.92 -3.86 15.05
N ASP A 291 -12.42 -3.07 16.03
CA ASP A 291 -13.46 -3.52 16.96
C ASP A 291 -14.87 -3.41 16.36
N LYS A 292 -15.11 -2.35 15.59
CA LYS A 292 -16.42 -2.08 14.96
C LYS A 292 -16.19 -1.42 13.60
N PRO A 293 -16.41 -2.13 12.48
CA PRO A 293 -16.27 -1.55 11.14
C PRO A 293 -17.28 -0.43 10.93
N ARG A 294 -16.87 0.82 11.07
CA ARG A 294 -17.72 2.01 10.95
C ARG A 294 -17.48 2.78 9.68
N VAL A 295 -16.32 2.58 9.04
CA VAL A 295 -15.88 3.40 7.91
C VAL A 295 -15.28 2.50 6.83
N SER A 296 -15.69 2.71 5.59
CA SER A 296 -15.14 2.01 4.42
C SER A 296 -13.99 2.79 3.78
N THR A 297 -13.12 2.10 3.03
CA THR A 297 -12.01 2.73 2.30
C THR A 297 -12.47 3.89 1.41
N PRO A 298 -13.58 3.81 0.63
CA PRO A 298 -14.08 4.94 -0.14
C PRO A 298 -14.50 6.15 0.70
N GLN A 299 -15.06 5.91 1.88
CA GLN A 299 -15.42 7.01 2.79
C GLN A 299 -14.19 7.74 3.31
N ILE A 300 -13.12 6.99 3.62
CA ILE A 300 -11.84 7.55 4.04
C ILE A 300 -11.20 8.34 2.91
N LEU A 301 -11.13 7.77 1.71
CA LEU A 301 -10.58 8.45 0.55
C LEU A 301 -11.34 9.75 0.25
N TRP A 302 -12.67 9.71 0.26
CA TRP A 302 -13.51 10.89 0.09
C TRP A 302 -13.22 11.96 1.16
N TYR A 303 -13.09 11.55 2.42
CA TYR A 303 -12.78 12.46 3.52
C TYR A 303 -11.40 13.11 3.36
N LEU A 304 -10.37 12.30 3.04
CA LEU A 304 -9.01 12.78 2.78
C LEU A 304 -8.97 13.78 1.63
N GLN A 305 -9.68 13.51 0.54
CA GLN A 305 -9.72 14.41 -0.62
C GLN A 305 -10.49 15.70 -0.37
N LYS A 306 -11.62 15.63 0.32
CA LYS A 306 -12.54 16.78 0.48
C LYS A 306 -12.20 17.66 1.69
N LYS A 307 -11.76 17.07 2.81
CA LYS A 307 -11.55 17.79 4.06
C LYS A 307 -10.12 18.27 4.24
N ILE A 308 -9.16 17.54 3.68
CA ILE A 308 -7.73 17.83 3.81
C ILE A 308 -7.25 18.70 2.61
N GLY A 309 -8.16 19.08 1.71
CA GLY A 309 -7.98 20.25 0.84
C GLY A 309 -6.87 20.16 -0.19
N ILE A 310 -6.55 18.97 -0.73
CA ILE A 310 -5.78 18.92 -1.97
C ILE A 310 -6.72 19.27 -3.12
N THR A 311 -7.15 20.53 -3.19
CA THR A 311 -7.68 21.10 -4.41
C THR A 311 -6.60 21.04 -5.47
N ARG A 312 -6.86 20.29 -6.53
CA ARG A 312 -6.14 20.44 -7.78
C ARG A 312 -6.23 21.93 -8.19
N LYS A 313 -5.14 22.68 -8.01
CA LYS A 313 -4.88 23.86 -8.82
C LYS A 313 -4.16 23.43 -10.07
#